data_2f83a1a0f182243abb18e7b40e72184e
#
_entry.id   2f83a1a0f182243abb18e7b40e72184e
#
_cell.length_a   1.000
_cell.length_b   1.000
_cell.length_c   1.000
_cell.angle_alpha   90.00
_cell.angle_beta   90.00
_cell.angle_gamma   90.00
#
_symmetry.space_group_name_H-M   'P 1'
#
loop_
_entity.id
_entity.type
_entity.pdbx_description
1 polymer ?
#
loop_
_entity_poly.entity_id
_entity_poly.type
_entity_poly.pdbx_seq_one_letter_code
_entity_poly.pdbx_strand_id
1 'polypeptide(L)'
;MEVLKQLDIDVQKVLKSFEISQWSHKPNFDLIKNLPIITREDFRKIKQQPGFFMSKTSGSTGEPVTIQKSYQDYVLYLATNIREIRWRNWDFSKNLAIIKAGSKKEDKIGWGVPQTLEPKQGMTYKIGFEPISVLQKWLEEKNPHYLHCIPSIVAQLDLSKITNLIDVKGTGEKGGTMYSSEECGTIAIQCPDNKDVYHVMENIIVEVDDDGGIIISNLTNPYIRRYKHGDHIELGECNCGRTLQTIKTIHGRVRNMLILPNGDKKWPTFGTRDINETFGIKRFKVIQNTLNDLEVQIIADKLSPEKTNDLIATILVSVGEPLNVKIKYVSSFPNYKFEEFVSLVK
;
A
#
# COMPACT_ATOMS: atom_id res chain seq x y z
N MET A 1 -10.32 31.11 -6.22
CA MET A 1 -8.97 31.38 -6.79
C MET A 1 -7.89 31.58 -5.72
N GLU A 2 -8.18 32.40 -4.72
CA GLU A 2 -7.18 32.72 -3.67
C GLU A 2 -6.74 31.50 -2.83
N VAL A 3 -7.69 30.65 -2.43
CA VAL A 3 -7.40 29.41 -1.68
C VAL A 3 -6.49 28.45 -2.46
N LEU A 4 -6.71 28.32 -3.77
CA LEU A 4 -5.86 27.44 -4.60
C LEU A 4 -4.45 28.03 -4.78
N LYS A 5 -4.31 29.36 -4.86
CA LYS A 5 -3.01 30.01 -4.90
C LYS A 5 -2.24 29.83 -3.60
N GLN A 6 -2.93 29.96 -2.44
CA GLN A 6 -2.30 29.74 -1.14
C GLN A 6 -1.88 28.29 -0.97
N LEU A 7 -2.73 27.35 -1.37
CA LEU A 7 -2.41 25.92 -1.35
C LEU A 7 -1.16 25.62 -2.19
N ASP A 8 -1.05 26.20 -3.38
CA ASP A 8 0.11 26.06 -4.25
C ASP A 8 1.38 26.57 -3.58
N ILE A 9 1.34 27.78 -3.03
CA ILE A 9 2.48 28.38 -2.31
C ILE A 9 2.93 27.47 -1.16
N ASP A 10 2.01 26.93 -0.38
CA ASP A 10 2.33 26.08 0.76
C ASP A 10 2.90 24.73 0.33
N VAL A 11 2.37 24.14 -0.73
CA VAL A 11 2.92 22.90 -1.32
C VAL A 11 4.32 23.11 -1.87
N GLN A 12 4.58 24.22 -2.57
CA GLN A 12 5.91 24.55 -3.10
C GLN A 12 6.95 24.76 -1.98
N LYS A 13 6.56 25.41 -0.88
CA LYS A 13 7.44 25.55 0.31
C LYS A 13 7.83 24.19 0.87
N VAL A 14 6.89 23.27 1.00
CA VAL A 14 7.16 21.92 1.48
C VAL A 14 8.05 21.15 0.51
N LEU A 15 7.81 21.22 -0.79
CA LEU A 15 8.64 20.57 -1.80
C LEU A 15 10.08 21.08 -1.76
N LYS A 16 10.28 22.39 -1.65
CA LYS A 16 11.60 22.98 -1.51
C LYS A 16 12.30 22.52 -0.22
N SER A 17 11.58 22.42 0.88
CA SER A 17 12.09 21.85 2.12
C SER A 17 12.51 20.40 1.93
N PHE A 18 11.72 19.59 1.26
CA PHE A 18 12.02 18.19 0.96
C PHE A 18 13.27 17.99 0.09
N GLU A 19 13.50 18.87 -0.90
CA GLU A 19 14.70 18.84 -1.75
C GLU A 19 15.98 19.00 -0.92
N ILE A 20 15.92 19.76 0.15
CA ILE A 20 17.05 20.00 1.06
C ILE A 20 17.14 18.90 2.12
N SER A 21 16.02 18.64 2.81
CA SER A 21 16.00 17.77 4.00
C SER A 21 16.31 16.30 3.67
N GLN A 22 16.00 15.81 2.48
CA GLN A 22 16.32 14.44 2.11
C GLN A 22 17.82 14.07 2.24
N TRP A 23 18.72 15.06 2.24
CA TRP A 23 20.17 14.88 2.36
C TRP A 23 20.73 15.18 3.76
N SER A 24 19.91 15.71 4.67
CA SER A 24 20.33 16.17 6.00
C SER A 24 19.36 15.81 7.13
N HIS A 25 18.21 15.23 6.81
CA HIS A 25 17.17 14.92 7.79
C HIS A 25 17.67 13.86 8.79
N LYS A 26 17.42 14.13 10.08
CA LYS A 26 17.60 13.15 11.15
C LYS A 26 16.31 13.09 11.97
N PRO A 27 15.64 11.92 12.06
CA PRO A 27 14.48 11.77 12.91
C PRO A 27 14.82 12.15 14.35
N ASN A 28 14.03 13.03 14.96
CA ASN A 28 14.24 13.41 16.35
C ASN A 28 13.31 12.58 17.26
N PHE A 29 13.81 11.44 17.72
CA PHE A 29 13.09 10.54 18.62
C PHE A 29 12.83 11.15 20.01
N ASP A 30 13.59 12.16 20.43
CA ASP A 30 13.38 12.83 21.72
C ASP A 30 12.01 13.51 21.80
N LEU A 31 11.43 13.87 20.66
CA LEU A 31 10.08 14.45 20.62
C LEU A 31 8.97 13.48 21.01
N ILE A 32 9.23 12.18 20.97
CA ILE A 32 8.19 11.15 21.13
C ILE A 32 8.50 10.11 22.21
N LYS A 33 9.75 9.96 22.64
CA LYS A 33 10.23 8.87 23.52
C LYS A 33 9.44 8.67 24.82
N ASN A 34 8.90 9.77 25.37
CA ASN A 34 8.16 9.75 26.65
C ASN A 34 6.63 9.67 26.45
N LEU A 35 6.16 9.60 25.20
CA LEU A 35 4.74 9.51 24.92
C LEU A 35 4.26 8.04 25.03
N PRO A 36 3.03 7.81 25.51
CA PRO A 36 2.46 6.47 25.53
C PRO A 36 2.23 5.95 24.11
N ILE A 37 2.31 4.64 23.94
CA ILE A 37 1.86 3.99 22.70
C ILE A 37 0.33 4.04 22.67
N ILE A 38 -0.23 4.56 21.58
CA ILE A 38 -1.66 4.58 21.32
C ILE A 38 -2.05 3.49 20.32
N THR A 39 -3.30 3.06 20.43
CA THR A 39 -3.89 2.01 19.59
C THR A 39 -5.04 2.55 18.75
N ARG A 40 -5.60 1.72 17.89
CA ARG A 40 -6.79 2.07 17.10
C ARG A 40 -7.99 2.44 17.95
N GLU A 41 -8.14 1.83 19.13
CA GLU A 41 -9.23 2.13 20.07
C GLU A 41 -9.14 3.56 20.63
N ASP A 42 -7.94 4.11 20.76
CA ASP A 42 -7.74 5.45 21.30
C ASP A 42 -8.25 6.52 20.35
N PHE A 43 -8.25 6.28 19.02
CA PHE A 43 -8.87 7.20 18.06
C PHE A 43 -10.38 7.36 18.27
N ARG A 44 -11.07 6.32 18.77
CA ARG A 44 -12.52 6.39 19.05
C ARG A 44 -12.86 7.35 20.18
N LYS A 45 -11.90 7.63 21.06
CA LYS A 45 -12.05 8.54 22.21
C LYS A 45 -11.81 10.00 21.84
N ILE A 46 -11.22 10.27 20.65
CA ILE A 46 -10.87 11.62 20.23
C ILE A 46 -12.12 12.36 19.77
N LYS A 47 -12.42 13.47 20.45
CA LYS A 47 -13.51 14.38 20.06
C LYS A 47 -13.07 15.23 18.87
N GLN A 48 -13.99 15.44 17.93
CA GLN A 48 -13.75 16.32 16.78
C GLN A 48 -13.37 17.73 17.23
N GLN A 49 -12.30 18.26 16.63
CA GLN A 49 -11.81 19.61 16.90
C GLN A 49 -12.11 20.53 15.72
N PRO A 50 -12.37 21.84 15.98
CA PRO A 50 -12.51 22.83 14.93
C PRO A 50 -11.23 22.91 14.06
N GLY A 51 -11.38 23.15 12.76
CA GLY A 51 -10.26 23.27 11.82
C GLY A 51 -9.71 21.96 11.30
N PHE A 52 -10.24 20.81 11.75
CA PHE A 52 -9.91 19.49 11.23
C PHE A 52 -11.03 18.94 10.36
N PHE A 53 -10.67 18.28 9.26
CA PHE A 53 -11.62 17.48 8.49
C PHE A 53 -11.49 16.00 8.86
N MET A 54 -12.57 15.26 8.64
CA MET A 54 -12.66 13.86 9.08
C MET A 54 -12.44 12.93 7.90
N SER A 55 -11.60 11.93 8.10
CA SER A 55 -11.41 10.81 7.18
C SER A 55 -11.79 9.50 7.87
N LYS A 56 -12.42 8.58 7.15
CA LYS A 56 -12.83 7.27 7.68
C LYS A 56 -12.00 6.16 7.10
N THR A 57 -11.51 5.27 7.95
CA THR A 57 -10.83 4.06 7.51
C THR A 57 -11.84 3.08 6.88
N SER A 58 -11.38 2.24 5.95
CA SER A 58 -12.23 1.25 5.26
C SER A 58 -12.78 0.14 6.15
N GLY A 59 -12.38 0.06 7.42
CA GLY A 59 -12.88 -0.95 8.35
C GLY A 59 -12.45 -2.40 8.03
N SER A 60 -11.43 -2.60 7.22
CA SER A 60 -10.97 -3.93 6.77
C SER A 60 -10.65 -4.93 7.90
N THR A 61 -10.60 -4.48 9.15
CA THR A 61 -10.28 -5.28 10.35
C THR A 61 -11.25 -5.10 11.50
N GLY A 62 -12.37 -4.45 11.29
CA GLY A 62 -13.33 -4.10 12.33
C GLY A 62 -14.13 -2.86 11.95
N GLU A 63 -14.77 -2.23 12.91
CA GLU A 63 -15.51 -0.99 12.68
C GLU A 63 -14.60 0.13 12.15
N PRO A 64 -15.07 0.94 11.20
CA PRO A 64 -14.34 2.12 10.71
C PRO A 64 -13.97 3.06 11.85
N VAL A 65 -12.77 3.61 11.79
CA VAL A 65 -12.31 4.65 12.72
C VAL A 65 -12.23 5.97 11.97
N THR A 66 -12.63 7.03 12.63
CA THR A 66 -12.59 8.39 12.10
C THR A 66 -11.27 9.06 12.52
N ILE A 67 -10.53 9.57 11.57
CA ILE A 67 -9.24 10.25 11.77
C ILE A 67 -9.41 11.73 11.47
N GLN A 68 -8.89 12.56 12.34
CA GLN A 68 -8.86 14.01 12.15
C GLN A 68 -7.62 14.41 11.37
N LYS A 69 -7.79 15.17 10.30
CA LYS A 69 -6.73 15.68 9.44
C LYS A 69 -6.78 17.19 9.36
N SER A 70 -5.65 17.84 9.44
CA SER A 70 -5.50 19.29 9.33
C SER A 70 -5.29 19.71 7.87
N TYR A 71 -5.35 21.01 7.62
CA TYR A 71 -4.92 21.59 6.36
C TYR A 71 -3.44 21.25 6.05
N GLN A 72 -2.58 21.24 7.05
CA GLN A 72 -1.17 20.89 6.89
C GLN A 72 -0.98 19.42 6.47
N ASP A 73 -1.78 18.49 7.01
CA ASP A 73 -1.77 17.09 6.55
C ASP A 73 -2.12 16.98 5.05
N TYR A 74 -3.03 17.83 4.58
CA TYR A 74 -3.40 17.87 3.17
C TYR A 74 -2.28 18.45 2.28
N VAL A 75 -1.65 19.54 2.71
CA VAL A 75 -0.49 20.12 2.01
C VAL A 75 0.64 19.10 1.88
N LEU A 76 0.96 18.41 2.97
CA LEU A 76 1.99 17.36 2.99
C LEU A 76 1.61 16.17 2.08
N TYR A 77 0.35 15.75 2.11
CA TYR A 77 -0.14 14.70 1.21
C TYR A 77 0.09 15.08 -0.27
N LEU A 78 -0.21 16.31 -0.65
CA LEU A 78 0.03 16.78 -2.03
C LEU A 78 1.51 16.84 -2.35
N ALA A 79 2.32 17.39 -1.45
CA ALA A 79 3.77 17.51 -1.63
C ALA A 79 4.44 16.12 -1.76
N THR A 80 4.04 15.14 -0.94
CA THR A 80 4.58 13.77 -1.04
C THR A 80 4.17 13.07 -2.33
N ASN A 81 2.96 13.29 -2.84
CA ASN A 81 2.57 12.76 -4.15
C ASN A 81 3.38 13.38 -5.29
N ILE A 82 3.62 14.70 -5.27
CA ILE A 82 4.46 15.35 -6.27
C ILE A 82 5.91 14.89 -6.18
N ARG A 83 6.44 14.72 -4.94
CA ARG A 83 7.78 14.15 -4.74
C ARG A 83 7.90 12.76 -5.37
N GLU A 84 6.93 11.88 -5.15
CA GLU A 84 6.94 10.55 -5.76
C GLU A 84 6.96 10.64 -7.28
N ILE A 85 6.13 11.49 -7.87
CA ILE A 85 6.11 11.72 -9.32
C ILE A 85 7.48 12.20 -9.82
N ARG A 86 8.13 13.15 -9.11
CA ARG A 86 9.47 13.65 -9.45
C ARG A 86 10.54 12.56 -9.27
N TRP A 87 10.49 11.77 -8.21
CA TRP A 87 11.42 10.67 -7.98
C TRP A 87 11.32 9.57 -9.04
N ARG A 88 10.13 9.41 -9.63
CA ARG A 88 9.89 8.47 -10.74
C ARG A 88 10.17 9.09 -12.13
N ASN A 89 10.56 10.35 -12.19
CA ASN A 89 10.75 11.11 -13.44
C ASN A 89 9.49 11.10 -14.34
N TRP A 90 8.30 11.13 -13.73
CA TRP A 90 7.06 11.19 -14.49
C TRP A 90 6.82 12.59 -15.04
N ASP A 91 6.40 12.66 -16.30
CA ASP A 91 6.09 13.90 -17.02
C ASP A 91 4.58 14.15 -17.00
N PHE A 92 4.17 15.24 -16.37
CA PHE A 92 2.75 15.65 -16.27
C PHE A 92 2.07 15.93 -17.63
N SER A 93 2.83 16.13 -18.70
CA SER A 93 2.28 16.28 -20.06
C SER A 93 1.79 14.96 -20.65
N LYS A 94 2.12 13.82 -20.03
CA LYS A 94 1.78 12.47 -20.49
C LYS A 94 0.49 11.96 -19.85
N ASN A 95 -0.09 10.91 -20.43
CA ASN A 95 -1.37 10.35 -20.02
C ASN A 95 -1.20 9.35 -18.85
N LEU A 96 -2.07 9.45 -17.87
CA LEU A 96 -2.13 8.61 -16.67
C LEU A 96 -3.43 7.81 -16.65
N ALA A 97 -3.35 6.49 -16.52
CA ALA A 97 -4.48 5.64 -16.17
C ALA A 97 -4.51 5.35 -14.67
N ILE A 98 -5.69 5.40 -14.06
CA ILE A 98 -5.94 5.08 -12.65
C ILE A 98 -7.02 4.02 -12.55
N ILE A 99 -6.64 2.84 -12.04
CA ILE A 99 -7.57 1.76 -11.71
C ILE A 99 -7.69 1.72 -10.18
N LYS A 100 -8.82 2.14 -9.65
CA LYS A 100 -9.03 2.27 -8.20
C LYS A 100 -10.45 1.90 -7.80
N ALA A 101 -10.61 1.15 -6.71
CA ALA A 101 -11.91 0.78 -6.15
C ALA A 101 -12.83 2.00 -5.98
N GLY A 102 -14.10 1.83 -6.36
CA GLY A 102 -15.12 2.89 -6.23
C GLY A 102 -14.97 4.07 -7.19
N SER A 103 -13.97 4.08 -8.08
CA SER A 103 -13.85 5.10 -9.10
C SER A 103 -14.95 4.94 -10.15
N LYS A 104 -15.56 6.05 -10.55
CA LYS A 104 -16.38 6.09 -11.76
C LYS A 104 -15.49 6.15 -12.99
N LYS A 105 -15.97 5.61 -14.10
CA LYS A 105 -15.29 5.76 -15.40
C LYS A 105 -15.29 7.23 -15.78
N GLU A 106 -14.10 7.81 -15.95
CA GLU A 106 -13.91 9.24 -16.18
C GLU A 106 -12.66 9.47 -17.03
N ASP A 107 -12.76 10.36 -18.00
CA ASP A 107 -11.63 10.89 -18.75
C ASP A 107 -11.60 12.40 -18.51
N LYS A 108 -10.45 12.92 -18.09
CA LYS A 108 -10.29 14.36 -17.82
C LYS A 108 -8.91 14.87 -18.19
N ILE A 109 -8.84 16.16 -18.50
CA ILE A 109 -7.57 16.87 -18.64
C ILE A 109 -6.97 17.04 -17.25
N GLY A 110 -5.70 16.72 -17.14
CA GLY A 110 -4.96 16.91 -15.91
C GLY A 110 -4.99 15.73 -14.94
N TRP A 111 -3.94 15.66 -14.10
CA TRP A 111 -3.78 14.62 -13.10
C TRP A 111 -4.40 15.00 -11.75
N GLY A 112 -5.17 16.09 -11.70
CA GLY A 112 -5.79 16.61 -10.48
C GLY A 112 -4.95 17.67 -9.78
N VAL A 113 -5.18 17.87 -8.48
CA VAL A 113 -4.57 18.97 -7.71
C VAL A 113 -3.03 19.03 -7.79
N PRO A 114 -2.27 17.92 -7.82
CA PRO A 114 -0.82 17.98 -8.00
C PRO A 114 -0.38 18.72 -9.25
N GLN A 115 -1.27 18.89 -10.20
CA GLN A 115 -1.01 19.43 -11.51
C GLN A 115 -1.31 20.92 -11.65
N THR A 116 -1.98 21.53 -10.69
CA THR A 116 -2.11 23.02 -10.67
C THR A 116 -0.75 23.70 -10.67
N LEU A 117 0.31 22.93 -10.38
CA LEU A 117 1.71 23.38 -10.30
C LEU A 117 2.47 23.24 -11.62
N GLU A 118 1.88 22.59 -12.63
CA GLU A 118 2.54 22.32 -13.91
C GLU A 118 1.67 22.80 -15.07
N PRO A 119 2.21 23.63 -15.99
CA PRO A 119 1.43 24.22 -17.08
C PRO A 119 1.06 23.21 -18.19
N LYS A 120 1.81 22.09 -18.30
CA LYS A 120 1.57 21.05 -19.28
C LYS A 120 0.71 19.94 -18.69
N GLN A 121 -0.37 19.57 -19.38
CA GLN A 121 -1.37 18.68 -18.83
C GLN A 121 -1.70 17.53 -19.79
N GLY A 122 -1.30 16.31 -19.39
CA GLY A 122 -1.79 15.09 -20.02
C GLY A 122 -3.21 14.74 -19.59
N MET A 123 -3.75 13.67 -20.17
CA MET A 123 -5.06 13.12 -19.79
C MET A 123 -4.93 12.21 -18.57
N THR A 124 -5.96 12.21 -17.73
CA THR A 124 -6.19 11.16 -16.74
C THR A 124 -7.41 10.35 -17.16
N TYR A 125 -7.21 9.05 -17.22
CA TYR A 125 -8.25 8.04 -17.45
C TYR A 125 -8.50 7.30 -16.14
N LYS A 126 -9.74 7.22 -15.67
CA LYS A 126 -10.10 6.49 -14.45
C LYS A 126 -11.13 5.42 -14.71
N ILE A 127 -11.00 4.32 -14.00
CA ILE A 127 -11.97 3.23 -13.96
C ILE A 127 -11.96 2.57 -12.58
N GLY A 128 -13.09 1.95 -12.21
CA GLY A 128 -13.20 1.10 -11.03
C GLY A 128 -12.48 -0.23 -11.18
N PHE A 129 -12.64 -1.09 -10.19
CA PHE A 129 -12.23 -2.49 -10.31
C PHE A 129 -13.26 -3.24 -11.13
N GLU A 130 -12.83 -3.63 -12.33
CA GLU A 130 -13.61 -4.40 -13.31
C GLU A 130 -12.95 -5.77 -13.55
N PRO A 131 -13.58 -6.71 -14.25
CA PRO A 131 -12.94 -7.94 -14.70
C PRO A 131 -11.65 -7.65 -15.46
N ILE A 132 -10.63 -8.49 -15.29
CA ILE A 132 -9.29 -8.27 -15.89
C ILE A 132 -9.37 -8.08 -17.40
N SER A 133 -10.22 -8.84 -18.10
CA SER A 133 -10.42 -8.71 -19.55
C SER A 133 -10.95 -7.32 -19.94
N VAL A 134 -11.82 -6.72 -19.10
CA VAL A 134 -12.36 -5.38 -19.31
C VAL A 134 -11.28 -4.33 -19.07
N LEU A 135 -10.51 -4.48 -17.99
CA LEU A 135 -9.38 -3.60 -17.66
C LEU A 135 -8.30 -3.65 -18.73
N GLN A 136 -7.97 -4.85 -19.23
CA GLN A 136 -6.99 -5.04 -20.29
C GLN A 136 -7.40 -4.29 -21.55
N LYS A 137 -8.63 -4.54 -22.05
CA LYS A 137 -9.16 -3.86 -23.24
C LYS A 137 -9.20 -2.35 -23.07
N TRP A 138 -9.63 -1.87 -21.91
CA TRP A 138 -9.67 -0.44 -21.61
C TRP A 138 -8.27 0.19 -21.60
N LEU A 139 -7.26 -0.48 -21.06
CA LEU A 139 -5.87 0.00 -21.08
C LEU A 139 -5.32 0.02 -22.52
N GLU A 140 -5.60 -1.00 -23.31
CA GLU A 140 -5.21 -1.04 -24.74
C GLU A 140 -5.83 0.13 -25.52
N GLU A 141 -7.13 0.42 -25.31
CA GLU A 141 -7.82 1.56 -25.93
C GLU A 141 -7.25 2.92 -25.50
N LYS A 142 -6.94 3.10 -24.21
CA LYS A 142 -6.43 4.37 -23.66
C LYS A 142 -4.95 4.55 -23.90
N ASN A 143 -4.21 3.46 -24.01
CA ASN A 143 -2.77 3.40 -24.23
C ASN A 143 -1.99 4.45 -23.43
N PRO A 144 -2.11 4.45 -22.07
CA PRO A 144 -1.53 5.46 -21.22
C PRO A 144 -0.01 5.32 -21.11
N HIS A 145 0.66 6.41 -20.71
CA HIS A 145 2.09 6.39 -20.42
C HIS A 145 2.39 5.90 -19.00
N TYR A 146 1.46 6.13 -18.09
CA TYR A 146 1.61 5.73 -16.69
C TYR A 146 0.35 5.04 -16.21
N LEU A 147 0.54 4.04 -15.34
CA LEU A 147 -0.56 3.31 -14.72
C LEU A 147 -0.43 3.41 -13.19
N HIS A 148 -1.51 3.82 -12.53
CA HIS A 148 -1.66 3.74 -11.08
C HIS A 148 -2.71 2.69 -10.75
N CYS A 149 -2.27 1.59 -10.14
CA CYS A 149 -3.12 0.46 -9.80
C CYS A 149 -2.59 -0.30 -8.59
N ILE A 150 -3.39 -1.21 -8.02
CA ILE A 150 -2.90 -2.12 -6.98
C ILE A 150 -2.05 -3.24 -7.61
N PRO A 151 -0.97 -3.67 -6.95
CA PRO A 151 -0.05 -4.69 -7.46
C PRO A 151 -0.72 -5.99 -7.92
N SER A 152 -1.72 -6.48 -7.19
CA SER A 152 -2.42 -7.73 -7.52
C SER A 152 -3.21 -7.69 -8.84
N ILE A 153 -3.71 -6.52 -9.25
CA ILE A 153 -4.35 -6.34 -10.57
C ILE A 153 -3.26 -6.24 -11.64
N VAL A 154 -2.21 -5.44 -11.38
CA VAL A 154 -1.08 -5.26 -12.32
C VAL A 154 -0.48 -6.62 -12.71
N ALA A 155 -0.30 -7.53 -11.74
CA ALA A 155 0.24 -8.86 -11.99
C ALA A 155 -0.61 -9.75 -12.93
N GLN A 156 -1.88 -9.40 -13.17
CA GLN A 156 -2.80 -10.14 -14.03
C GLN A 156 -2.96 -9.49 -15.43
N LEU A 157 -2.36 -8.32 -15.65
CA LEU A 157 -2.47 -7.57 -16.90
C LEU A 157 -1.28 -7.90 -17.81
N ASP A 158 -1.54 -7.98 -19.10
CA ASP A 158 -0.49 -8.04 -20.12
C ASP A 158 -0.06 -6.62 -20.50
N LEU A 159 0.91 -6.10 -19.75
CA LEU A 159 1.42 -4.75 -19.95
C LEU A 159 2.17 -4.57 -21.26
N SER A 160 2.62 -5.64 -21.91
CA SER A 160 3.34 -5.57 -23.18
C SER A 160 2.46 -5.04 -24.33
N LYS A 161 1.13 -5.15 -24.18
CA LYS A 161 0.14 -4.61 -25.13
C LYS A 161 -0.11 -3.11 -24.99
N ILE A 162 0.41 -2.47 -23.96
CA ILE A 162 0.25 -1.03 -23.72
C ILE A 162 1.53 -0.34 -24.22
N THR A 163 1.56 -0.04 -25.51
CA THR A 163 2.77 0.37 -26.22
C THR A 163 3.40 1.68 -25.74
N ASN A 164 2.61 2.58 -25.15
CA ASN A 164 3.09 3.84 -24.58
C ASN A 164 3.50 3.72 -23.11
N LEU A 165 3.28 2.57 -22.45
CA LEU A 165 3.50 2.45 -21.00
C LEU A 165 4.98 2.59 -20.65
N ILE A 166 5.28 3.56 -19.80
CA ILE A 166 6.63 3.87 -19.32
C ILE A 166 6.84 3.29 -17.91
N ASP A 167 5.84 3.46 -17.03
CA ASP A 167 6.00 3.07 -15.63
C ASP A 167 4.66 2.82 -14.94
N VAL A 168 4.72 2.05 -13.83
CA VAL A 168 3.55 1.65 -13.04
C VAL A 168 3.77 2.00 -11.57
N LYS A 169 2.81 2.73 -11.00
CA LYS A 169 2.73 3.03 -9.57
C LYS A 169 1.80 2.04 -8.88
N GLY A 170 2.33 1.28 -7.92
CA GLY A 170 1.56 0.40 -7.05
C GLY A 170 1.25 1.07 -5.71
N THR A 171 0.02 0.93 -5.21
CA THR A 171 -0.36 1.40 -3.88
C THR A 171 -1.35 0.45 -3.21
N GLY A 172 -1.38 0.46 -1.88
CA GLY A 172 -2.42 -0.21 -1.10
C GLY A 172 -2.19 -1.70 -0.82
N GLU A 173 -1.16 -2.30 -1.36
CA GLU A 173 -0.77 -3.70 -1.17
C GLU A 173 0.75 -3.83 -1.04
N LYS A 174 1.22 -5.00 -0.57
CA LYS A 174 2.65 -5.38 -0.61
C LYS A 174 3.16 -5.30 -2.05
N GLY A 175 4.38 -4.79 -2.22
CA GLY A 175 4.96 -4.56 -3.56
C GLY A 175 4.52 -3.23 -4.21
N GLY A 176 3.76 -2.41 -3.51
CA GLY A 176 3.48 -1.04 -3.93
C GLY A 176 4.70 -0.14 -3.85
N THR A 177 4.66 0.97 -4.55
CA THR A 177 5.77 1.96 -4.58
C THR A 177 5.65 3.04 -3.51
N MET A 178 4.52 3.06 -2.81
CA MET A 178 4.23 3.94 -1.70
C MET A 178 3.62 3.14 -0.54
N TYR A 179 4.17 3.33 0.65
CA TYR A 179 3.60 2.84 1.90
C TYR A 179 2.81 3.96 2.57
N SER A 180 1.52 3.76 2.72
CA SER A 180 0.59 4.75 3.28
C SER A 180 -0.56 4.08 4.00
N SER A 181 -1.15 4.78 4.95
CA SER A 181 -2.41 4.37 5.58
C SER A 181 -3.37 5.56 5.66
N GLU A 182 -4.65 5.25 5.86
CA GLU A 182 -5.65 6.31 6.05
C GLU A 182 -5.38 7.09 7.33
N GLU A 183 -4.88 6.43 8.36
CA GLU A 183 -4.52 7.03 9.63
C GLU A 183 -3.33 7.99 9.49
N CYS A 184 -2.20 7.48 9.00
CA CYS A 184 -0.91 8.18 9.05
C CYS A 184 -0.61 9.05 7.83
N GLY A 185 -1.37 8.88 6.74
CA GLY A 185 -1.04 9.46 5.44
C GLY A 185 0.10 8.69 4.75
N THR A 186 0.93 9.40 3.99
CA THR A 186 2.12 8.80 3.36
C THR A 186 3.20 8.56 4.41
N ILE A 187 3.57 7.31 4.61
CA ILE A 187 4.59 6.89 5.57
C ILE A 187 5.96 6.85 4.90
N ALA A 188 6.05 6.13 3.77
CA ALA A 188 7.31 5.99 3.03
C ALA A 188 7.07 5.85 1.52
N ILE A 189 8.07 6.22 0.74
CA ILE A 189 8.06 6.13 -0.73
C ILE A 189 9.28 5.34 -1.17
N GLN A 190 9.11 4.48 -2.17
CA GLN A 190 10.18 3.69 -2.76
C GLN A 190 11.33 4.60 -3.23
N CYS A 191 12.55 4.23 -2.91
CA CYS A 191 13.73 4.97 -3.32
C CYS A 191 13.84 5.02 -4.86
N PRO A 192 14.12 6.19 -5.45
CA PRO A 192 14.27 6.28 -6.91
C PRO A 192 15.51 5.57 -7.44
N ASP A 193 16.55 5.45 -6.61
CA ASP A 193 17.86 4.89 -6.98
C ASP A 193 18.01 3.42 -6.55
N ASN A 194 17.18 2.96 -5.59
CA ASN A 194 17.17 1.58 -5.10
C ASN A 194 15.73 1.14 -4.84
N LYS A 195 15.14 0.40 -5.78
CA LYS A 195 13.74 -0.04 -5.72
C LYS A 195 13.43 -1.08 -4.64
N ASP A 196 14.43 -1.60 -3.95
CA ASP A 196 14.26 -2.60 -2.90
C ASP A 196 13.97 -2.00 -1.52
N VAL A 197 14.05 -0.67 -1.39
CA VAL A 197 13.87 0.04 -0.12
C VAL A 197 12.95 1.24 -0.26
N TYR A 198 12.42 1.70 0.89
CA TYR A 198 11.54 2.85 0.98
C TYR A 198 12.13 3.89 1.95
N HIS A 199 12.06 5.16 1.57
CA HIS A 199 12.41 6.27 2.45
C HIS A 199 11.19 6.79 3.20
N VAL A 200 11.29 6.86 4.51
CA VAL A 200 10.28 7.43 5.40
C VAL A 200 10.22 8.94 5.18
N MET A 201 9.02 9.50 5.16
CA MET A 201 8.82 10.94 4.95
C MET A 201 9.26 11.73 6.19
N GLU A 202 9.73 12.96 5.99
CA GLU A 202 10.33 13.80 7.03
C GLU A 202 9.40 14.13 8.20
N ASN A 203 8.10 14.17 7.95
CA ASN A 203 7.10 14.38 8.99
C ASN A 203 6.70 13.10 9.74
N ILE A 204 7.30 11.97 9.40
CA ILE A 204 7.02 10.67 9.99
C ILE A 204 8.25 10.19 10.77
N ILE A 205 8.03 9.67 11.96
CA ILE A 205 9.02 8.89 12.70
C ILE A 205 8.47 7.47 12.81
N VAL A 206 9.32 6.51 12.47
CA VAL A 206 9.03 5.08 12.56
C VAL A 206 9.90 4.45 13.65
N GLU A 207 9.24 3.81 14.62
CA GLU A 207 9.84 2.90 15.59
C GLU A 207 9.40 1.47 15.25
N VAL A 208 10.18 0.49 15.68
CA VAL A 208 9.84 -0.94 15.57
C VAL A 208 9.84 -1.51 16.98
N ASP A 209 8.78 -2.20 17.37
CA ASP A 209 8.71 -2.88 18.66
C ASP A 209 9.47 -4.24 18.63
N ASP A 210 9.55 -4.89 19.77
CA ASP A 210 10.31 -6.15 19.94
C ASP A 210 9.78 -7.29 19.03
N ASP A 211 8.51 -7.21 18.63
CA ASP A 211 7.87 -8.18 17.74
C ASP A 211 8.00 -7.81 16.24
N GLY A 212 8.68 -6.72 15.89
CA GLY A 212 8.77 -6.20 14.53
C GLY A 212 7.56 -5.35 14.09
N GLY A 213 6.67 -5.04 15.02
CA GLY A 213 5.50 -4.20 14.78
C GLY A 213 5.87 -2.73 14.63
N ILE A 214 5.29 -2.06 13.61
CA ILE A 214 5.56 -0.64 13.36
C ILE A 214 4.77 0.26 14.31
N ILE A 215 5.48 1.22 14.91
CA ILE A 215 4.91 2.33 15.68
C ILE A 215 5.21 3.62 14.91
N ILE A 216 4.19 4.41 14.64
CA ILE A 216 4.29 5.58 13.77
C ILE A 216 3.92 6.85 14.55
N SER A 217 4.77 7.87 14.41
CA SER A 217 4.43 9.24 14.80
C SER A 217 4.39 10.14 13.58
N ASN A 218 3.27 10.83 13.38
CA ASN A 218 3.15 11.89 12.37
C ASN A 218 3.32 13.25 13.06
N LEU A 219 4.42 13.94 12.81
CA LEU A 219 4.79 15.18 13.51
C LEU A 219 3.86 16.37 13.23
N THR A 220 3.07 16.30 12.18
CA THR A 220 2.09 17.34 11.82
C THR A 220 0.69 17.04 12.33
N ASN A 221 0.42 15.80 12.74
CA ASN A 221 -0.88 15.40 13.29
C ASN A 221 -0.74 15.06 14.78
N PRO A 222 -1.27 15.89 15.69
CA PRO A 222 -1.09 15.70 17.13
C PRO A 222 -1.78 14.43 17.66
N TYR A 223 -2.72 13.87 16.92
CA TYR A 223 -3.45 12.66 17.30
C TYR A 223 -2.73 11.36 16.89
N ILE A 224 -1.63 11.46 16.13
CA ILE A 224 -0.87 10.32 15.66
C ILE A 224 0.54 10.41 16.22
N ARG A 225 0.65 10.08 17.50
CA ARG A 225 1.91 9.99 18.24
C ARG A 225 2.07 8.60 18.80
N ARG A 226 3.17 7.91 18.44
CA ARG A 226 3.47 6.53 18.82
C ARG A 226 2.29 5.58 18.59
N TYR A 227 1.66 5.68 17.42
CA TYR A 227 0.53 4.84 17.03
C TYR A 227 1.01 3.45 16.61
N LYS A 228 0.58 2.41 17.33
CA LYS A 228 0.80 1.01 16.96
C LYS A 228 -0.10 0.67 15.76
N HIS A 229 0.50 0.69 14.55
CA HIS A 229 -0.23 0.62 13.28
C HIS A 229 -0.77 -0.78 12.98
N GLY A 230 -0.07 -1.83 13.46
CA GLY A 230 -0.44 -3.22 13.28
C GLY A 230 0.15 -3.88 12.03
N ASP A 231 1.00 -3.18 11.27
CA ASP A 231 1.85 -3.78 10.25
C ASP A 231 3.20 -4.17 10.87
N HIS A 232 3.95 -5.05 10.19
CA HIS A 232 5.32 -5.42 10.52
C HIS A 232 6.25 -4.96 9.42
N ILE A 233 7.42 -4.46 9.81
CA ILE A 233 8.44 -3.98 8.89
C ILE A 233 9.84 -4.40 9.34
N GLU A 234 10.79 -4.29 8.42
CA GLU A 234 12.22 -4.31 8.71
C GLU A 234 12.82 -2.96 8.32
N LEU A 235 13.51 -2.33 9.25
CA LEU A 235 14.34 -1.17 8.94
C LEU A 235 15.59 -1.62 8.19
N GLY A 236 16.21 -0.71 7.44
CA GLY A 236 17.41 -0.99 6.68
C GLY A 236 18.19 0.25 6.36
N GLU A 237 19.13 0.11 5.45
CA GLU A 237 19.98 1.19 4.97
C GLU A 237 19.84 1.33 3.46
N CYS A 238 20.15 2.51 2.94
CA CYS A 238 20.17 2.80 1.51
C CYS A 238 21.42 3.57 1.13
N ASN A 239 22.11 3.11 0.10
CA ASN A 239 23.35 3.73 -0.38
C ASN A 239 23.12 4.89 -1.37
N CYS A 240 21.89 5.38 -1.51
CA CYS A 240 21.56 6.49 -2.42
C CYS A 240 22.05 7.88 -1.94
N GLY A 241 22.61 7.95 -0.74
CA GLY A 241 23.08 9.19 -0.10
C GLY A 241 22.02 9.98 0.64
N ARG A 242 20.72 9.64 0.52
CA ARG A 242 19.67 10.30 1.31
C ARG A 242 19.76 9.86 2.78
N THR A 243 19.54 10.79 3.68
CA THR A 243 19.64 10.56 5.14
C THR A 243 18.31 10.21 5.79
N LEU A 244 17.25 10.08 5.00
CA LEU A 244 15.93 9.68 5.46
C LEU A 244 15.97 8.27 6.07
N GLN A 245 15.18 8.04 7.12
CA GLN A 245 15.01 6.70 7.67
C GLN A 245 14.54 5.74 6.57
N THR A 246 15.06 4.50 6.59
CA THR A 246 14.82 3.53 5.51
C THR A 246 14.08 2.31 6.03
N ILE A 247 13.04 1.90 5.30
CA ILE A 247 12.36 0.62 5.45
C ILE A 247 12.85 -0.30 4.34
N LYS A 248 13.40 -1.46 4.70
CA LYS A 248 13.85 -2.50 3.78
C LYS A 248 12.69 -3.38 3.33
N THR A 249 11.87 -3.84 4.29
CA THR A 249 10.78 -4.77 4.00
C THR A 249 9.49 -4.32 4.68
N ILE A 250 8.39 -4.37 3.96
CA ILE A 250 7.05 -4.18 4.49
C ILE A 250 6.34 -5.52 4.41
N HIS A 251 6.15 -6.15 5.58
CA HIS A 251 5.49 -7.47 5.67
C HIS A 251 3.97 -7.37 5.69
N GLY A 252 3.43 -6.22 6.09
CA GLY A 252 2.02 -6.01 6.29
C GLY A 252 1.56 -6.29 7.72
N ARG A 253 0.27 -6.61 7.92
CA ARG A 253 -0.31 -6.68 9.27
C ARG A 253 0.06 -7.96 10.02
N VAL A 254 0.12 -7.86 11.37
CA VAL A 254 0.38 -9.00 12.29
C VAL A 254 -0.51 -10.21 12.00
N ARG A 255 -1.78 -9.97 11.68
CA ARG A 255 -2.75 -11.02 11.31
C ARG A 255 -2.38 -11.80 10.05
N ASN A 256 -1.41 -11.33 9.27
CA ASN A 256 -0.92 -12.00 8.08
C ASN A 256 0.29 -12.89 8.36
N MET A 257 0.74 -12.98 9.62
CA MET A 257 1.74 -13.96 10.03
C MET A 257 1.08 -15.33 10.24
N LEU A 258 1.72 -16.35 9.70
CA LEU A 258 1.42 -17.73 10.05
C LEU A 258 1.95 -18.00 11.46
N ILE A 259 1.12 -18.56 12.32
CA ILE A 259 1.51 -19.01 13.65
C ILE A 259 1.66 -20.52 13.58
N LEU A 260 2.88 -21.00 13.80
CA LEU A 260 3.19 -22.43 13.78
C LEU A 260 2.71 -23.12 15.06
N PRO A 261 2.49 -24.45 15.04
CA PRO A 261 2.04 -25.18 16.24
C PRO A 261 2.96 -25.05 17.45
N ASN A 262 4.27 -24.78 17.23
CA ASN A 262 5.25 -24.52 18.29
C ASN A 262 5.22 -23.08 18.83
N GLY A 263 4.34 -22.22 18.31
CA GLY A 263 4.21 -20.81 18.68
C GLY A 263 5.09 -19.85 17.87
N ASP A 264 5.99 -20.36 17.04
CA ASP A 264 6.79 -19.51 16.16
C ASP A 264 5.91 -18.79 15.13
N LYS A 265 6.35 -17.62 14.72
CA LYS A 265 5.65 -16.79 13.71
C LYS A 265 6.46 -16.74 12.42
N LYS A 266 5.80 -16.96 11.30
CA LYS A 266 6.43 -16.96 9.98
C LYS A 266 5.63 -16.08 8.99
N TRP A 267 6.36 -15.36 8.14
CA TRP A 267 5.77 -14.69 6.98
C TRP A 267 5.67 -15.69 5.83
N PRO A 268 4.47 -16.18 5.48
CA PRO A 268 4.36 -17.15 4.39
C PRO A 268 4.58 -16.46 3.04
N THR A 269 5.37 -17.09 2.19
CA THR A 269 5.61 -16.65 0.81
C THR A 269 5.19 -17.79 -0.11
N PHE A 270 4.06 -17.67 -0.78
CA PHE A 270 3.47 -18.77 -1.55
C PHE A 270 3.92 -18.85 -3.01
N GLY A 271 4.72 -17.89 -3.50
CA GLY A 271 5.09 -17.88 -4.92
C GLY A 271 3.85 -17.75 -5.82
N THR A 272 3.04 -16.73 -5.60
CA THR A 272 1.71 -16.55 -6.22
C THR A 272 1.70 -16.74 -7.73
N ARG A 273 2.73 -16.22 -8.42
CA ARG A 273 2.84 -16.37 -9.88
C ARG A 273 2.98 -17.84 -10.28
N ASP A 274 3.88 -18.55 -9.61
CA ASP A 274 4.18 -19.94 -9.94
C ASP A 274 2.98 -20.85 -9.66
N ILE A 275 2.27 -20.61 -8.54
CA ILE A 275 1.03 -21.32 -8.21
C ILE A 275 -0.05 -21.06 -9.26
N ASN A 276 -0.28 -19.80 -9.63
CA ASN A 276 -1.30 -19.44 -10.60
C ASN A 276 -1.03 -20.08 -11.97
N GLU A 277 0.21 -20.00 -12.46
CA GLU A 277 0.62 -20.55 -13.77
C GLU A 277 0.60 -22.08 -13.77
N THR A 278 1.12 -22.73 -12.71
CA THR A 278 1.21 -24.20 -12.63
C THR A 278 -0.16 -24.86 -12.53
N PHE A 279 -1.06 -24.29 -11.74
CA PHE A 279 -2.36 -24.92 -11.45
C PHE A 279 -3.53 -24.34 -12.25
N GLY A 280 -3.30 -23.32 -13.08
CA GLY A 280 -4.37 -22.61 -13.80
C GLY A 280 -5.31 -21.85 -12.88
N ILE A 281 -4.83 -21.40 -11.74
CA ILE A 281 -5.59 -20.65 -10.74
C ILE A 281 -5.60 -19.17 -11.12
N LYS A 282 -6.78 -18.57 -11.22
CA LYS A 282 -6.91 -17.14 -11.50
C LYS A 282 -6.50 -16.29 -10.29
N ARG A 283 -6.88 -16.75 -9.11
CA ARG A 283 -6.58 -16.09 -7.84
C ARG A 283 -6.77 -17.08 -6.69
N PHE A 284 -5.96 -16.95 -5.63
CA PHE A 284 -6.12 -17.72 -4.42
C PHE A 284 -5.92 -16.88 -3.15
N LYS A 285 -6.39 -17.40 -2.04
CA LYS A 285 -6.20 -16.85 -0.70
C LYS A 285 -6.02 -17.99 0.29
N VAL A 286 -5.03 -17.89 1.16
CA VAL A 286 -4.80 -18.84 2.23
C VAL A 286 -5.29 -18.24 3.55
N ILE A 287 -6.08 -19.00 4.29
CA ILE A 287 -6.63 -18.60 5.60
C ILE A 287 -6.19 -19.63 6.62
N GLN A 288 -5.45 -19.19 7.63
CA GLN A 288 -5.17 -20.02 8.80
C GLN A 288 -6.35 -19.91 9.77
N ASN A 289 -7.14 -20.98 9.89
CA ASN A 289 -8.30 -21.03 10.77
C ASN A 289 -7.93 -21.39 12.21
N THR A 290 -7.00 -22.33 12.37
CA THR A 290 -6.42 -22.77 13.66
C THR A 290 -4.91 -22.91 13.51
N LEU A 291 -4.21 -23.25 14.59
CA LEU A 291 -2.76 -23.52 14.53
C LEU A 291 -2.39 -24.62 13.53
N ASN A 292 -3.29 -25.57 13.31
CA ASN A 292 -3.04 -26.75 12.47
C ASN A 292 -3.81 -26.76 11.14
N ASP A 293 -4.75 -25.83 10.91
CA ASP A 293 -5.65 -25.89 9.77
C ASP A 293 -5.56 -24.66 8.87
N LEU A 294 -5.33 -24.92 7.58
CA LEU A 294 -5.35 -23.93 6.51
C LEU A 294 -6.52 -24.18 5.56
N GLU A 295 -7.26 -23.14 5.21
CA GLU A 295 -8.20 -23.13 4.09
C GLU A 295 -7.57 -22.36 2.92
N VAL A 296 -7.43 -23.01 1.77
CA VAL A 296 -6.97 -22.38 0.54
C VAL A 296 -8.17 -22.15 -0.37
N GLN A 297 -8.64 -20.93 -0.44
CA GLN A 297 -9.73 -20.53 -1.34
C GLN A 297 -9.13 -20.22 -2.72
N ILE A 298 -9.70 -20.81 -3.77
CA ILE A 298 -9.21 -20.63 -5.14
C ILE A 298 -10.33 -20.25 -6.10
N ILE A 299 -10.01 -19.39 -7.07
CA ILE A 299 -10.84 -19.12 -8.26
C ILE A 299 -10.17 -19.87 -9.40
N ALA A 300 -10.70 -21.02 -9.74
CA ALA A 300 -10.21 -21.89 -10.80
C ALA A 300 -11.32 -22.84 -11.26
N ASP A 301 -11.13 -23.46 -12.41
CA ASP A 301 -11.90 -24.65 -12.78
C ASP A 301 -11.52 -25.80 -11.83
N LYS A 302 -12.40 -26.81 -11.74
CA LYS A 302 -12.17 -27.93 -10.83
C LYS A 302 -10.89 -28.67 -11.18
N LEU A 303 -9.93 -28.66 -10.25
CA LEU A 303 -8.66 -29.38 -10.40
C LEU A 303 -8.89 -30.90 -10.32
N SER A 304 -8.03 -31.66 -11.01
CA SER A 304 -7.98 -33.11 -10.80
C SER A 304 -7.52 -33.43 -9.38
N PRO A 305 -7.79 -34.63 -8.87
CA PRO A 305 -7.30 -35.06 -7.55
C PRO A 305 -5.75 -34.94 -7.44
N GLU A 306 -5.04 -35.30 -8.48
CA GLU A 306 -3.56 -35.19 -8.55
C GLU A 306 -3.12 -33.73 -8.40
N LYS A 307 -3.61 -32.82 -9.25
CA LYS A 307 -3.29 -31.38 -9.17
C LYS A 307 -3.69 -30.77 -7.81
N THR A 308 -4.76 -31.25 -7.21
CA THR A 308 -5.18 -30.80 -5.88
C THR A 308 -4.15 -31.19 -4.82
N ASN A 309 -3.64 -32.43 -4.87
CA ASN A 309 -2.59 -32.88 -3.96
C ASN A 309 -1.27 -32.11 -4.17
N ASP A 310 -0.90 -31.86 -5.43
CA ASP A 310 0.29 -31.08 -5.76
C ASP A 310 0.19 -29.63 -5.27
N LEU A 311 -0.99 -29.00 -5.38
CA LEU A 311 -1.24 -27.69 -4.83
C LEU A 311 -1.09 -27.70 -3.30
N ILE A 312 -1.66 -28.68 -2.62
CA ILE A 312 -1.53 -28.84 -1.16
C ILE A 312 -0.06 -29.00 -0.79
N ALA A 313 0.69 -29.85 -1.49
CA ALA A 313 2.11 -30.04 -1.24
C ALA A 313 2.91 -28.74 -1.45
N THR A 314 2.60 -27.96 -2.49
CA THR A 314 3.23 -26.66 -2.77
C THR A 314 2.95 -25.66 -1.65
N ILE A 315 1.71 -25.60 -1.15
CA ILE A 315 1.36 -24.74 0.00
C ILE A 315 2.14 -25.17 1.26
N LEU A 316 2.20 -26.47 1.54
CA LEU A 316 2.92 -27.01 2.72
C LEU A 316 4.42 -26.73 2.65
N VAL A 317 5.05 -26.79 1.46
CA VAL A 317 6.45 -26.39 1.28
C VAL A 317 6.65 -24.91 1.63
N SER A 318 5.74 -24.05 1.22
CA SER A 318 5.79 -22.61 1.53
C SER A 318 5.62 -22.34 3.02
N VAL A 319 4.78 -23.11 3.68
CA VAL A 319 4.56 -23.07 5.12
C VAL A 319 5.76 -23.62 5.88
N GLY A 320 6.33 -24.74 5.43
CA GLY A 320 7.46 -25.44 6.05
C GLY A 320 7.06 -26.35 7.21
N GLU A 321 5.76 -26.60 7.40
CA GLU A 321 5.20 -27.45 8.46
C GLU A 321 4.05 -28.30 7.94
N PRO A 322 3.83 -29.51 8.46
CA PRO A 322 2.76 -30.41 8.03
C PRO A 322 1.42 -30.01 8.64
N LEU A 323 0.79 -28.98 8.09
CA LEU A 323 -0.54 -28.54 8.49
C LEU A 323 -1.64 -29.23 7.66
N ASN A 324 -2.87 -29.24 8.19
CA ASN A 324 -4.05 -29.70 7.43
C ASN A 324 -4.43 -28.63 6.42
N VAL A 325 -4.47 -28.97 5.14
CA VAL A 325 -4.84 -28.02 4.07
C VAL A 325 -6.14 -28.46 3.42
N LYS A 326 -7.14 -27.57 3.40
CA LYS A 326 -8.42 -27.77 2.73
C LYS A 326 -8.57 -26.79 1.57
N ILE A 327 -8.82 -27.32 0.37
CA ILE A 327 -9.09 -26.50 -0.81
C ILE A 327 -10.58 -26.18 -0.90
N LYS A 328 -10.89 -24.89 -1.14
CA LYS A 328 -12.26 -24.40 -1.31
C LYS A 328 -12.37 -23.59 -2.59
N TYR A 329 -13.30 -23.95 -3.45
CA TYR A 329 -13.57 -23.19 -4.66
C TYR A 329 -14.50 -22.03 -4.35
N VAL A 330 -14.16 -20.85 -4.85
CA VAL A 330 -14.98 -19.63 -4.71
C VAL A 330 -15.17 -18.97 -6.07
N SER A 331 -16.30 -18.31 -6.28
CA SER A 331 -16.58 -17.58 -7.53
C SER A 331 -15.93 -16.21 -7.58
N SER A 332 -15.74 -15.57 -6.42
CA SER A 332 -15.11 -14.26 -6.29
C SER A 332 -14.58 -14.07 -4.88
N PHE A 333 -13.70 -13.07 -4.71
CA PHE A 333 -13.30 -12.60 -3.40
C PHE A 333 -14.04 -11.28 -3.07
N PRO A 334 -14.71 -11.18 -1.92
CA PRO A 334 -15.59 -10.04 -1.61
C PRO A 334 -14.86 -8.73 -1.35
N ASN A 335 -13.55 -8.76 -1.09
CA ASN A 335 -12.76 -7.58 -0.76
C ASN A 335 -11.80 -7.19 -1.87
N TYR A 336 -11.84 -5.91 -2.24
CA TYR A 336 -10.93 -5.29 -3.21
C TYR A 336 -9.48 -5.13 -2.66
N LYS A 337 -9.28 -5.12 -1.34
CA LYS A 337 -7.96 -5.29 -0.72
C LYS A 337 -7.63 -6.76 -0.67
N PHE A 338 -6.79 -7.19 -1.57
CA PHE A 338 -6.33 -8.57 -1.61
C PHE A 338 -5.30 -8.80 -0.53
N GLU A 339 -5.59 -9.76 0.34
CA GLU A 339 -4.63 -10.32 1.28
C GLU A 339 -4.47 -11.79 0.88
N GLU A 340 -3.30 -12.13 0.37
CA GLU A 340 -2.97 -13.50 -0.06
C GLU A 340 -3.03 -14.50 1.10
N PHE A 341 -2.69 -14.04 2.28
CA PHE A 341 -2.74 -14.80 3.51
C PHE A 341 -3.42 -14.04 4.64
N VAL A 342 -4.23 -14.73 5.42
CA VAL A 342 -4.85 -14.21 6.66
C VAL A 342 -4.79 -15.27 7.73
N SER A 343 -4.28 -14.94 8.92
CA SER A 343 -4.43 -15.77 10.12
C SER A 343 -5.61 -15.29 10.95
N LEU A 344 -6.47 -16.21 11.34
CA LEU A 344 -7.56 -15.99 12.30
C LEU A 344 -7.15 -16.44 13.73
N VAL A 345 -5.98 -17.04 13.86
CA VAL A 345 -5.39 -17.42 15.15
C VAL A 345 -4.98 -16.15 15.90
N LYS A 346 -5.35 -16.10 17.18
CA LYS A 346 -5.07 -14.97 18.08
C LYS A 346 -3.80 -15.22 18.89
#